data_c7e2a326c29b45b8433505f3b6ad590f
#
_entry.id   c7e2a326c29b45b8433505f3b6ad590f
#
_cell.length_a   1.000
_cell.length_b   1.000
_cell.length_c   1.000
_cell.angle_alpha   90.00
_cell.angle_beta   90.00
_cell.angle_gamma   90.00
#
_symmetry.space_group_name_H-M   'P 1'
#
loop_
_entity.id
_entity.type
_entity.pdbx_description
1 polymer ?
#
loop_
_entity_poly.entity_id
_entity_poly.type
_entity_poly.pdbx_seq_one_letter_code
_entity_poly.pdbx_strand_id
1 'polypeptide(L)'
;NKAMFSEPFQPHAWPEGYAIQADYPIVTAGSFGSGVALATTSWPFIIQGVEPGQMSGQSWEEALPGVSKRSGVSLGDTFIYASQAGLIGVASGGAAVWSLPYFTEKEFKARMPATMVSAFVERRLYVLYTKESSTKVLIFNLTGDDQYLTEAHFSATEISGDKTDGHLYYVSGPDIYEFDPADGYPMTQDWMLKEIILP
;
A
#
# COMPACT_ATOMS: atom_id res chain seq x y z
N ASN A 1 12.71 15.17 -4.81
CA ASN A 1 11.39 15.35 -5.43
C ASN A 1 11.41 15.05 -6.94
N LYS A 2 12.16 14.04 -7.40
CA LYS A 2 12.35 13.76 -8.81
C LYS A 2 12.07 12.28 -9.08
N ALA A 3 11.16 11.99 -10.00
CA ALA A 3 10.97 10.67 -10.57
C ALA A 3 11.76 10.60 -11.88
N MET A 4 12.47 9.49 -12.09
CA MET A 4 13.22 9.25 -13.33
C MET A 4 12.75 7.94 -13.94
N PHE A 5 12.70 7.92 -15.26
CA PHE A 5 12.35 6.73 -16.04
C PHE A 5 13.54 6.27 -16.85
N SER A 6 13.70 4.95 -16.96
CA SER A 6 14.73 4.38 -17.83
C SER A 6 14.32 4.47 -19.30
N GLU A 7 15.30 4.40 -20.18
CA GLU A 7 15.09 4.12 -21.60
C GLU A 7 14.34 2.78 -21.76
N PRO A 8 13.37 2.68 -22.67
CA PRO A 8 12.71 1.41 -22.97
C PRO A 8 13.73 0.31 -23.29
N PHE A 9 13.57 -0.84 -22.64
CA PHE A 9 14.47 -2.01 -22.73
C PHE A 9 15.92 -1.79 -22.29
N GLN A 10 16.24 -0.62 -21.68
CA GLN A 10 17.56 -0.29 -21.13
C GLN A 10 17.45 0.18 -19.68
N PRO A 11 17.24 -0.72 -18.72
CA PRO A 11 16.96 -0.35 -17.32
C PRO A 11 18.13 0.35 -16.61
N HIS A 12 19.30 0.38 -17.21
CA HIS A 12 20.50 1.09 -16.73
C HIS A 12 20.67 2.51 -17.32
N ALA A 13 19.89 2.85 -18.35
CA ALA A 13 19.96 4.16 -18.99
C ALA A 13 18.85 5.08 -18.46
N TRP A 14 19.22 6.18 -17.82
CA TRP A 14 18.32 7.13 -17.17
C TRP A 14 18.55 8.55 -17.74
N PRO A 15 18.00 8.85 -18.93
CA PRO A 15 18.18 10.17 -19.53
C PRO A 15 17.58 11.27 -18.64
N GLU A 16 18.27 12.39 -18.52
CA GLU A 16 17.76 13.54 -17.75
C GLU A 16 16.45 14.10 -18.30
N GLY A 17 16.24 13.99 -19.60
CA GLY A 17 14.99 14.41 -20.26
C GLY A 17 13.77 13.57 -19.86
N TYR A 18 13.96 12.40 -19.22
CA TYR A 18 12.86 11.55 -18.72
C TYR A 18 12.58 11.76 -17.22
N ALA A 19 13.11 12.84 -16.67
CA ALA A 19 12.89 13.19 -15.29
C ALA A 19 11.67 14.10 -15.14
N ILE A 20 10.79 13.73 -14.22
CA ILE A 20 9.60 14.50 -13.86
C ILE A 20 9.76 14.98 -12.42
N GLN A 21 9.62 16.30 -12.24
CA GLN A 21 9.74 16.94 -10.93
C GLN A 21 8.38 16.93 -10.23
N ALA A 22 8.33 16.36 -9.03
CA ALA A 22 7.19 16.47 -8.14
C ALA A 22 7.32 17.72 -7.25
N ASP A 23 6.20 18.34 -6.89
CA ASP A 23 6.15 19.57 -6.10
C ASP A 23 6.62 19.35 -4.65
N TYR A 24 6.38 18.16 -4.11
CA TYR A 24 6.69 17.80 -2.73
C TYR A 24 7.62 16.59 -2.63
N PRO A 25 8.31 16.40 -1.48
CA PRO A 25 9.12 15.20 -1.23
C PRO A 25 8.33 13.92 -1.41
N ILE A 26 8.88 12.99 -2.18
CA ILE A 26 8.28 11.68 -2.44
C ILE A 26 8.51 10.78 -1.22
N VAL A 27 7.45 10.15 -0.74
CA VAL A 27 7.47 9.18 0.37
C VAL A 27 7.52 7.76 -0.16
N THR A 28 6.62 7.43 -1.09
CA THR A 28 6.56 6.13 -1.75
C THR A 28 5.94 6.27 -3.14
N ALA A 29 6.09 5.26 -3.98
CA ALA A 29 5.59 5.26 -5.34
C ALA A 29 5.07 3.88 -5.74
N GLY A 30 4.15 3.84 -6.69
CA GLY A 30 3.67 2.60 -7.27
C GLY A 30 2.89 2.82 -8.55
N SER A 31 2.67 1.75 -9.29
CA SER A 31 1.89 1.77 -10.52
C SER A 31 0.39 1.62 -10.26
N PHE A 32 -0.43 2.22 -11.10
CA PHE A 32 -1.86 1.99 -11.20
C PHE A 32 -2.27 2.01 -12.68
N GLY A 33 -2.90 0.96 -13.16
CA GLY A 33 -3.24 0.84 -14.57
C GLY A 33 -2.03 1.17 -15.47
N SER A 34 -2.13 2.24 -16.28
CA SER A 34 -1.06 2.74 -17.16
C SER A 34 -0.27 3.89 -16.57
N GLY A 35 -0.46 4.24 -15.31
CA GLY A 35 0.18 5.38 -14.66
C GLY A 35 1.10 5.00 -13.50
N VAL A 36 1.80 5.99 -12.97
CA VAL A 36 2.59 5.93 -11.75
C VAL A 36 2.08 6.99 -10.78
N ALA A 37 1.78 6.58 -9.56
CA ALA A 37 1.43 7.48 -8.48
C ALA A 37 2.61 7.64 -7.52
N LEU A 38 2.86 8.87 -7.13
CA LEU A 38 3.84 9.25 -6.12
C LEU A 38 3.08 9.76 -4.90
N ALA A 39 3.11 9.04 -3.81
CA ALA A 39 2.68 9.57 -2.52
C ALA A 39 3.75 10.55 -2.03
N THR A 40 3.37 11.78 -1.82
CA THR A 40 4.28 12.83 -1.35
C THR A 40 3.98 13.21 0.10
N THR A 41 4.75 14.12 0.64
CA THR A 41 4.50 14.69 1.98
C THR A 41 3.31 15.65 2.03
N SER A 42 2.64 15.90 0.89
CA SER A 42 1.44 16.76 0.80
C SER A 42 0.45 16.19 -0.23
N TRP A 43 0.42 16.72 -1.43
CA TRP A 43 -0.49 16.27 -2.48
C TRP A 43 0.07 15.08 -3.24
N PRO A 44 -0.72 14.02 -3.49
CA PRO A 44 -0.30 12.95 -4.40
C PRO A 44 0.04 13.51 -5.79
N PHE A 45 1.05 12.94 -6.40
CA PHE A 45 1.48 13.34 -7.73
C PHE A 45 1.30 12.17 -8.70
N ILE A 46 0.60 12.41 -9.78
CA ILE A 46 0.21 11.38 -10.76
C ILE A 46 0.98 11.61 -12.04
N ILE A 47 1.62 10.55 -12.54
CA ILE A 47 2.34 10.56 -13.81
C ILE A 47 1.62 9.62 -14.76
N GLN A 48 1.29 10.13 -15.95
CA GLN A 48 0.60 9.38 -17.00
C GLN A 48 1.34 9.54 -18.33
N GLY A 49 1.26 8.52 -19.16
CA GLY A 49 1.87 8.46 -20.48
C GLY A 49 2.39 7.08 -20.79
N VAL A 50 2.61 6.80 -22.08
CA VAL A 50 3.06 5.48 -22.56
C VAL A 50 4.57 5.46 -22.75
N GLU A 51 5.13 6.56 -23.22
CA GLU A 51 6.56 6.70 -23.49
C GLU A 51 7.21 7.67 -22.50
N PRO A 52 8.37 7.33 -21.92
CA PRO A 52 9.02 8.15 -20.89
C PRO A 52 9.21 9.63 -21.28
N GLY A 53 9.56 9.90 -22.54
CA GLY A 53 9.75 11.27 -23.05
C GLY A 53 8.45 12.05 -23.28
N GLN A 54 7.29 11.40 -23.20
CA GLN A 54 5.97 11.99 -23.40
C GLN A 54 5.08 11.90 -22.16
N MET A 55 5.62 11.37 -21.07
CA MET A 55 4.92 11.33 -19.79
C MET A 55 4.73 12.74 -19.25
N SER A 56 3.57 12.99 -18.67
CA SER A 56 3.25 14.23 -17.96
C SER A 56 2.86 13.91 -16.53
N GLY A 57 3.22 14.80 -15.61
CA GLY A 57 2.89 14.68 -14.20
C GLY A 57 2.07 15.87 -13.73
N GLN A 58 1.14 15.61 -12.80
CA GLN A 58 0.34 16.63 -12.16
C GLN A 58 0.07 16.27 -10.69
N SER A 59 0.02 17.28 -9.85
CA SER A 59 -0.42 17.14 -8.46
C SER A 59 -1.93 16.98 -8.40
N TRP A 60 -2.41 16.07 -7.55
CA TRP A 60 -3.82 15.97 -7.20
C TRP A 60 -4.11 16.99 -6.09
N GLU A 61 -5.04 17.92 -6.35
CA GLU A 61 -5.31 19.08 -5.49
C GLU A 61 -6.07 18.72 -4.20
N GLU A 62 -5.70 17.65 -3.55
CA GLU A 62 -6.18 17.24 -2.25
C GLU A 62 -5.00 16.81 -1.36
N ALA A 63 -4.94 17.34 -0.14
CA ALA A 63 -3.86 17.04 0.79
C ALA A 63 -4.03 15.64 1.41
N LEU A 64 -3.44 14.63 0.77
CA LEU A 64 -3.43 13.23 1.22
C LEU A 64 -1.99 12.75 1.42
N PRO A 65 -1.26 13.29 2.42
CA PRO A 65 0.17 13.03 2.59
C PRO A 65 0.46 11.57 2.89
N GLY A 66 1.45 11.00 2.21
CA GLY A 66 2.02 9.72 2.57
C GLY A 66 2.82 9.81 3.86
N VAL A 67 2.68 8.84 4.77
CA VAL A 67 3.35 8.85 6.08
C VAL A 67 4.26 7.66 6.32
N SER A 68 4.18 6.61 5.50
CA SER A 68 5.07 5.46 5.56
C SER A 68 5.64 5.11 4.19
N LYS A 69 6.96 4.96 4.12
CA LYS A 69 7.65 4.56 2.88
C LYS A 69 7.32 3.14 2.43
N ARG A 70 7.00 2.26 3.37
CA ARG A 70 6.76 0.82 3.14
C ARG A 70 5.28 0.47 3.01
N SER A 71 4.40 1.46 3.09
CA SER A 71 2.96 1.25 2.93
C SER A 71 2.49 1.28 1.48
N GLY A 72 3.35 1.68 0.54
CA GLY A 72 2.98 1.77 -0.87
C GLY A 72 2.88 0.39 -1.52
N VAL A 73 1.72 0.06 -2.10
CA VAL A 73 1.48 -1.20 -2.80
C VAL A 73 0.55 -1.01 -3.99
N SER A 74 0.84 -1.69 -5.10
CA SER A 74 0.04 -1.67 -6.33
C SER A 74 -0.88 -2.89 -6.38
N LEU A 75 -2.19 -2.64 -6.54
CA LEU A 75 -3.24 -3.64 -6.66
C LEU A 75 -3.73 -3.81 -8.12
N GLY A 76 -2.90 -3.51 -9.09
CA GLY A 76 -3.25 -3.47 -10.49
C GLY A 76 -3.69 -2.07 -10.92
N ASP A 77 -5.00 -1.80 -10.93
CA ASP A 77 -5.54 -0.51 -11.35
C ASP A 77 -5.54 0.57 -10.25
N THR A 78 -5.13 0.21 -9.05
CA THR A 78 -5.09 1.11 -7.90
C THR A 78 -3.74 0.99 -7.18
N PHE A 79 -3.13 2.12 -6.86
CA PHE A 79 -2.01 2.20 -5.94
C PHE A 79 -2.51 2.63 -4.57
N ILE A 80 -2.15 1.89 -3.52
CA ILE A 80 -2.56 2.19 -2.13
C ILE A 80 -1.34 2.58 -1.30
N TYR A 81 -1.50 3.56 -0.41
CA TYR A 81 -0.51 3.95 0.58
C TYR A 81 -1.16 4.48 1.86
N ALA A 82 -0.42 4.50 2.97
CA ALA A 82 -0.91 5.00 4.25
C ALA A 82 -0.75 6.52 4.38
N SER A 83 -1.84 7.17 4.81
CA SER A 83 -1.92 8.57 5.22
C SER A 83 -2.43 8.66 6.66
N GLN A 84 -2.45 9.87 7.24
CA GLN A 84 -3.12 10.09 8.53
C GLN A 84 -4.64 9.95 8.41
N ALA A 85 -5.21 10.27 7.25
CA ALA A 85 -6.65 10.19 7.00
C ALA A 85 -7.16 8.75 6.78
N GLY A 86 -6.28 7.82 6.40
CA GLY A 86 -6.65 6.46 6.04
C GLY A 86 -5.65 5.82 5.08
N LEU A 87 -6.00 4.68 4.52
CA LEU A 87 -5.35 4.18 3.32
C LEU A 87 -5.89 4.97 2.13
N ILE A 88 -4.99 5.56 1.36
CA ILE A 88 -5.34 6.33 0.17
C ILE A 88 -5.21 5.43 -1.04
N GLY A 89 -6.26 5.36 -1.83
CA GLY A 89 -6.24 4.70 -3.13
C GLY A 89 -6.11 5.72 -4.25
N VAL A 90 -5.14 5.53 -5.15
CA VAL A 90 -4.95 6.33 -6.35
C VAL A 90 -5.25 5.45 -7.56
N ALA A 91 -6.16 5.90 -8.40
CA ALA A 91 -6.58 5.24 -9.64
C ALA A 91 -6.68 6.27 -10.77
N SER A 92 -7.10 5.86 -11.95
CA SER A 92 -7.26 6.75 -13.11
C SER A 92 -8.23 7.92 -12.87
N GLY A 93 -9.18 7.75 -11.96
CA GLY A 93 -10.16 8.78 -11.57
C GLY A 93 -9.68 9.74 -10.50
N GLY A 94 -8.50 9.54 -9.92
CA GLY A 94 -7.92 10.38 -8.89
C GLY A 94 -7.54 9.66 -7.62
N ALA A 95 -7.41 10.40 -6.52
CA ALA A 95 -7.07 9.90 -5.20
C ALA A 95 -8.24 10.06 -4.23
N ALA A 96 -8.47 9.06 -3.37
CA ALA A 96 -9.50 9.09 -2.34
C ALA A 96 -9.11 8.23 -1.13
N VAL A 97 -9.78 8.46 0.02
CA VAL A 97 -9.61 7.62 1.21
C VAL A 97 -10.29 6.27 0.99
N TRP A 98 -9.50 5.28 0.58
CA TRP A 98 -9.97 3.95 0.23
C TRP A 98 -10.52 3.17 1.44
N SER A 99 -9.92 3.36 2.62
CA SER A 99 -10.32 2.65 3.85
C SER A 99 -11.52 3.26 4.58
N LEU A 100 -12.15 4.30 4.03
CA LEU A 100 -13.29 4.99 4.67
C LEU A 100 -14.46 4.08 5.06
N PRO A 101 -14.83 3.02 4.30
CA PRO A 101 -15.89 2.11 4.70
C PRO A 101 -15.58 1.28 5.95
N TYR A 102 -14.30 1.12 6.29
CA TYR A 102 -13.84 0.25 7.38
C TYR A 102 -13.48 1.00 8.65
N PHE A 103 -12.99 2.24 8.52
CA PHE A 103 -12.46 3.02 9.64
C PHE A 103 -12.85 4.48 9.54
N THR A 104 -13.16 5.07 10.67
CA THR A 104 -13.11 6.52 10.83
C THR A 104 -11.65 6.99 10.86
N GLU A 105 -11.40 8.25 10.53
CA GLU A 105 -10.05 8.84 10.60
C GLU A 105 -9.41 8.67 12.00
N LYS A 106 -10.20 8.82 13.07
CA LYS A 106 -9.73 8.66 14.45
C LYS A 106 -9.28 7.21 14.74
N GLU A 107 -10.05 6.22 14.29
CA GLU A 107 -9.71 4.80 14.45
C GLU A 107 -8.46 4.43 13.65
N PHE A 108 -8.32 5.00 12.45
CA PHE A 108 -7.16 4.76 11.62
C PHE A 108 -5.88 5.39 12.19
N LYS A 109 -5.96 6.65 12.63
CA LYS A 109 -4.84 7.32 13.33
C LYS A 109 -4.35 6.55 14.55
N ALA A 110 -5.28 5.94 15.31
CA ALA A 110 -4.94 5.12 16.48
C ALA A 110 -4.11 3.86 16.15
N ARG A 111 -4.04 3.48 14.87
CA ARG A 111 -3.23 2.35 14.35
C ARG A 111 -1.82 2.77 13.92
N MET A 112 -1.41 4.00 14.23
CA MET A 112 -0.05 4.49 13.95
C MET A 112 0.36 4.34 12.47
N PRO A 113 -0.29 5.05 11.51
CA PRO A 113 -0.07 4.86 10.08
C PRO A 113 1.37 4.99 9.61
N ALA A 114 2.21 5.75 10.32
CA ALA A 114 3.63 5.89 10.03
C ALA A 114 4.44 4.58 10.18
N THR A 115 3.90 3.60 10.91
CA THR A 115 4.54 2.28 11.11
C THR A 115 4.10 1.25 10.08
N MET A 116 3.14 1.58 9.22
CA MET A 116 2.51 0.62 8.33
C MET A 116 3.45 0.12 7.24
N VAL A 117 3.39 -1.18 7.01
CA VAL A 117 4.02 -1.90 5.91
C VAL A 117 2.93 -2.68 5.17
N SER A 118 2.87 -2.58 3.86
CA SER A 118 1.81 -3.23 3.09
C SER A 118 2.36 -4.24 2.10
N ALA A 119 1.61 -5.33 1.90
CA ALA A 119 1.84 -6.31 0.87
C ALA A 119 0.51 -6.72 0.23
N PHE A 120 0.55 -7.12 -1.04
CA PHE A 120 -0.64 -7.58 -1.76
C PHE A 120 -0.35 -8.91 -2.45
N VAL A 121 -1.10 -9.93 -2.05
CA VAL A 121 -0.98 -11.30 -2.55
C VAL A 121 -2.38 -11.91 -2.64
N GLU A 122 -2.65 -12.69 -3.68
CA GLU A 122 -3.90 -13.45 -3.86
C GLU A 122 -5.18 -12.64 -3.60
N ARG A 123 -5.22 -11.41 -4.12
CA ARG A 123 -6.36 -10.48 -3.93
C ARG A 123 -6.63 -10.13 -2.46
N ARG A 124 -5.64 -10.26 -1.61
CA ARG A 124 -5.67 -9.81 -0.22
C ARG A 124 -4.63 -8.72 -0.01
N LEU A 125 -5.07 -7.61 0.57
CA LEU A 125 -4.19 -6.54 1.01
C LEU A 125 -3.89 -6.75 2.49
N TYR A 126 -2.61 -6.96 2.80
CA TYR A 126 -2.08 -7.07 4.15
C TYR A 126 -1.45 -5.74 4.55
N VAL A 127 -1.83 -5.21 5.70
CA VAL A 127 -1.27 -3.97 6.25
C VAL A 127 -0.81 -4.23 7.67
N LEU A 128 0.49 -4.44 7.82
CA LEU A 128 1.13 -4.60 9.12
C LEU A 128 1.27 -3.23 9.78
N TYR A 129 1.01 -3.13 11.08
CA TYR A 129 1.25 -1.92 11.86
C TYR A 129 1.69 -2.26 13.28
N THR A 130 2.47 -1.35 13.88
CA THR A 130 2.96 -1.51 15.26
C THR A 130 2.36 -0.45 16.16
N LYS A 131 1.72 -0.89 17.25
CA LYS A 131 1.16 -0.04 18.27
C LYS A 131 1.58 -0.55 19.64
N GLU A 132 2.15 0.32 20.49
CA GLU A 132 2.51 -0.01 21.87
C GLU A 132 3.36 -1.30 21.98
N SER A 133 4.34 -1.46 21.10
CA SER A 133 5.21 -2.65 20.97
C SER A 133 4.48 -3.95 20.57
N SER A 134 3.21 -3.88 20.22
CA SER A 134 2.45 -4.99 19.66
C SER A 134 2.29 -4.79 18.16
N THR A 135 2.56 -5.83 17.40
CA THR A 135 2.38 -5.81 15.95
C THR A 135 1.10 -6.53 15.58
N LYS A 136 0.35 -5.93 14.69
CA LYS A 136 -0.92 -6.45 14.17
C LYS A 136 -0.95 -6.33 12.67
N VAL A 137 -1.74 -7.16 12.03
CA VAL A 137 -2.00 -7.10 10.60
C VAL A 137 -3.48 -6.89 10.32
N LEU A 138 -3.79 -5.94 9.45
CA LEU A 138 -5.10 -5.79 8.83
C LEU A 138 -5.08 -6.58 7.53
N ILE A 139 -6.07 -7.44 7.33
CA ILE A 139 -6.22 -8.26 6.13
C ILE A 139 -7.52 -7.86 5.45
N PHE A 140 -7.40 -7.16 4.33
CA PHE A 140 -8.54 -6.81 3.49
C PHE A 140 -8.69 -7.87 2.41
N ASN A 141 -9.76 -8.62 2.44
CA ASN A 141 -10.10 -9.54 1.36
C ASN A 141 -10.81 -8.77 0.25
N LEU A 142 -10.26 -8.81 -0.96
CA LEU A 142 -10.78 -8.12 -2.14
C LEU A 142 -11.38 -9.12 -3.14
N THR A 143 -11.74 -10.33 -2.69
CA THR A 143 -12.29 -11.38 -3.54
C THR A 143 -13.82 -11.36 -3.47
N GLY A 144 -14.46 -11.28 -4.63
CA GLY A 144 -15.94 -11.36 -4.75
C GLY A 144 -16.66 -10.11 -4.22
N ASP A 145 -17.95 -10.28 -3.97
CA ASP A 145 -18.84 -9.21 -3.48
C ASP A 145 -18.73 -9.02 -1.95
N ASP A 146 -18.24 -10.05 -1.25
CA ASP A 146 -18.06 -10.02 0.20
C ASP A 146 -16.65 -9.51 0.56
N GLN A 147 -16.48 -8.19 0.49
CA GLN A 147 -15.27 -7.56 0.98
C GLN A 147 -15.32 -7.46 2.51
N TYR A 148 -14.42 -8.14 3.18
CA TYR A 148 -14.32 -8.10 4.63
C TYR A 148 -12.91 -7.74 5.11
N LEU A 149 -12.85 -7.17 6.30
CA LEU A 149 -11.63 -6.83 7.00
C LEU A 149 -11.47 -7.72 8.23
N THR A 150 -10.29 -8.30 8.37
CA THR A 150 -9.87 -9.02 9.57
C THR A 150 -8.67 -8.32 10.20
N GLU A 151 -8.60 -8.24 11.51
CA GLU A 151 -7.42 -7.80 12.26
C GLU A 151 -6.90 -8.98 13.07
N ALA A 152 -5.62 -9.31 12.91
CA ALA A 152 -4.96 -10.39 13.64
C ALA A 152 -3.71 -9.89 14.38
N HIS A 153 -3.36 -10.53 15.50
CA HIS A 153 -2.05 -10.35 16.13
C HIS A 153 -1.00 -11.07 15.30
N PHE A 154 0.10 -10.38 15.02
CA PHE A 154 1.11 -10.90 14.14
C PHE A 154 2.49 -10.40 14.55
N SER A 155 3.33 -11.31 15.04
CA SER A 155 4.67 -10.96 15.50
C SER A 155 5.64 -10.88 14.31
N ALA A 156 5.54 -9.79 13.56
CA ALA A 156 6.41 -9.54 12.41
C ALA A 156 6.90 -8.09 12.41
N THR A 157 8.07 -7.87 11.85
CA THR A 157 8.64 -6.53 11.61
C THR A 157 8.46 -6.07 10.18
N GLU A 158 8.36 -7.01 9.24
CA GLU A 158 8.23 -6.78 7.80
C GLU A 158 7.31 -7.82 7.19
N ILE A 159 6.64 -7.45 6.10
CA ILE A 159 5.90 -8.35 5.22
C ILE A 159 6.25 -8.07 3.76
N SER A 160 6.28 -9.10 2.94
CA SER A 160 6.49 -8.99 1.50
C SER A 160 5.69 -10.07 0.77
N GLY A 161 5.05 -9.71 -0.32
CA GLY A 161 4.37 -10.65 -1.19
C GLY A 161 5.23 -11.00 -2.41
N ASP A 162 5.43 -12.27 -2.68
CA ASP A 162 5.96 -12.73 -3.95
C ASP A 162 4.80 -12.94 -4.93
N LYS A 163 4.82 -12.19 -6.03
CA LYS A 163 3.81 -12.30 -7.08
C LYS A 163 4.01 -13.49 -8.00
N THR A 164 5.18 -14.13 -7.92
CA THR A 164 5.53 -15.26 -8.79
C THR A 164 4.97 -16.57 -8.24
N ASP A 165 5.10 -16.78 -6.94
CA ASP A 165 4.62 -17.97 -6.25
C ASP A 165 3.27 -17.77 -5.54
N GLY A 166 2.82 -16.52 -5.39
CA GLY A 166 1.56 -16.20 -4.73
C GLY A 166 1.63 -16.23 -3.21
N HIS A 167 2.84 -16.27 -2.63
CA HIS A 167 3.04 -16.43 -1.20
C HIS A 167 3.33 -15.09 -0.51
N LEU A 168 2.89 -14.97 0.72
CA LEU A 168 3.25 -13.88 1.62
C LEU A 168 4.35 -14.34 2.57
N TYR A 169 5.42 -13.56 2.63
CA TYR A 169 6.52 -13.78 3.56
C TYR A 169 6.55 -12.72 4.64
N TYR A 170 7.01 -13.07 5.82
CA TYR A 170 7.19 -12.14 6.92
C TYR A 170 8.50 -12.38 7.68
N VAL A 171 9.00 -11.31 8.28
CA VAL A 171 10.22 -11.34 9.11
C VAL A 171 9.81 -11.31 10.58
N SER A 172 10.31 -12.28 11.35
CA SER A 172 10.17 -12.31 12.81
C SER A 172 11.53 -12.62 13.45
N GLY A 173 12.08 -11.66 14.18
CA GLY A 173 13.45 -11.76 14.67
C GLY A 173 14.46 -11.84 13.51
N PRO A 174 15.38 -12.82 13.53
CA PRO A 174 16.38 -13.00 12.47
C PRO A 174 15.88 -13.82 11.28
N ASP A 175 14.67 -14.38 11.34
CA ASP A 175 14.19 -15.39 10.40
C ASP A 175 13.10 -14.85 9.48
N ILE A 176 12.99 -15.46 8.29
CA ILE A 176 11.93 -15.23 7.32
C ILE A 176 11.04 -16.46 7.29
N TYR A 177 9.74 -16.22 7.40
CA TYR A 177 8.71 -17.25 7.40
C TYR A 177 7.73 -17.02 6.26
N GLU A 178 7.19 -18.11 5.75
CA GLU A 178 6.04 -18.08 4.86
C GLU A 178 4.76 -17.98 5.69
N PHE A 179 3.83 -17.14 5.25
CA PHE A 179 2.51 -17.01 5.84
C PHE A 179 1.58 -18.06 5.26
N ASP A 180 0.94 -18.85 6.11
CA ASP A 180 0.03 -19.93 5.73
C ASP A 180 0.67 -20.97 4.78
N PRO A 181 1.81 -21.61 5.18
CA PRO A 181 2.42 -22.62 4.38
C PRO A 181 1.49 -23.84 4.20
N ALA A 182 1.50 -24.44 3.02
CA ALA A 182 0.62 -25.58 2.67
C ALA A 182 0.71 -26.78 3.64
N ASP A 183 1.82 -26.89 4.38
CA ASP A 183 2.06 -27.95 5.39
C ASP A 183 1.64 -27.56 6.81
N GLY A 184 0.86 -26.52 6.94
CA GLY A 184 0.07 -26.03 8.05
C GLY A 184 0.55 -26.31 9.48
N TYR A 185 1.29 -25.36 10.08
CA TYR A 185 1.14 -25.20 11.54
C TYR A 185 -0.18 -24.51 11.80
N PRO A 186 -1.04 -25.01 12.69
CA PRO A 186 -2.32 -24.37 13.00
C PRO A 186 -2.06 -22.97 13.56
N MET A 187 -2.40 -21.95 12.81
CA MET A 187 -2.42 -20.58 13.30
C MET A 187 -3.59 -20.44 14.25
N THR A 188 -3.32 -20.02 15.49
CA THR A 188 -4.37 -19.57 16.39
C THR A 188 -4.84 -18.20 15.93
N GLN A 189 -5.96 -18.12 15.25
CA GLN A 189 -6.57 -16.87 14.85
C GLN A 189 -7.66 -16.50 15.86
N ASP A 190 -7.46 -15.40 16.57
CA ASP A 190 -8.52 -14.79 17.37
C ASP A 190 -9.36 -13.89 16.44
N TRP A 191 -10.55 -14.37 16.08
CA TRP A 191 -11.50 -13.62 15.27
C TRP A 191 -12.25 -12.62 16.16
N MET A 192 -11.97 -11.34 16.04
CA MET A 192 -12.85 -10.30 16.56
C MET A 192 -13.80 -9.85 15.45
N LEU A 193 -15.01 -10.39 15.44
CA LEU A 193 -16.08 -9.87 14.61
C LEU A 193 -16.53 -8.53 15.21
N LYS A 194 -16.53 -7.48 14.41
CA LYS A 194 -17.18 -6.22 14.77
C LYS A 194 -18.68 -6.48 14.84
N GLU A 195 -19.25 -6.35 16.03
CA GLU A 195 -20.70 -6.48 16.21
C GLU A 195 -21.39 -5.38 15.40
N ILE A 196 -22.09 -5.77 14.33
CA ILE A 196 -22.93 -4.86 13.55
C ILE A 196 -24.21 -4.68 14.34
N ILE A 197 -24.32 -3.60 15.10
CA ILE A 197 -25.60 -3.18 15.67
C ILE A 197 -26.41 -2.60 14.52
N LEU A 198 -27.35 -3.39 14.00
CA LEU A 198 -28.35 -2.89 13.09
C LEU A 198 -29.32 -1.97 13.84
N PRO A 199 -29.73 -0.85 13.23
CA PRO A 199 -30.66 0.11 13.84
C PRO A 199 -32.06 -0.47 14.05
#